data_be1406e13683be0608b1c5f03b310f60
#
_entry.id   be1406e13683be0608b1c5f03b310f60
#
_cell.length_a   1.000
_cell.length_b   1.000
_cell.length_c   1.000
_cell.angle_alpha   90.00
_cell.angle_beta   90.00
_cell.angle_gamma   90.00
#
_symmetry.space_group_name_H-M   'P 1'
#
loop_
_entity.id
_entity.type
_entity.pdbx_description
1 polymer ?
#
loop_
_entity_poly.entity_id
_entity_poly.type
_entity_poly.pdbx_seq_one_letter_code
_entity_poly.pdbx_strand_id
1 'polypeptide(L)'
;IRDRSRDIRKKVGTAQSLCFEYSSFQKDSALAYAIHMNRFAQESNDKELLIEAKLDYSRILSSMGFFKEALAITNSMQQKQLSPKLKAEYFLGQVTIYNHQKAFASNEDDSQENDLIAQIYRDSLLQCKEVPSNVRAFITAPTLLFHKKYDDAIHIPVSYTHLTLPT
;
A
#
# COMPACT_ATOMS: atom_id res chain seq x y z
N ILE A 1 -6.07 11.39 -29.62
CA ILE A 1 -6.58 11.15 -28.23
C ILE A 1 -6.01 9.82 -27.68
N ARG A 2 -6.07 8.73 -28.45
CA ARG A 2 -5.59 7.38 -28.03
C ARG A 2 -4.09 7.32 -27.77
N ASP A 3 -3.31 8.05 -28.53
CA ASP A 3 -1.84 8.12 -28.42
C ASP A 3 -1.40 8.88 -27.15
N ARG A 4 -2.05 10.00 -26.85
CA ARG A 4 -1.80 10.80 -25.65
C ARG A 4 -2.11 10.03 -24.36
N SER A 5 -3.21 9.28 -24.33
CA SER A 5 -3.59 8.46 -23.17
C SER A 5 -2.56 7.35 -22.91
N ARG A 6 -2.03 6.72 -23.98
CA ARG A 6 -0.99 5.69 -23.87
C ARG A 6 0.33 6.27 -23.35
N ASP A 7 0.71 7.46 -23.81
CA ASP A 7 1.91 8.16 -23.34
C ASP A 7 1.81 8.53 -21.84
N ILE A 8 0.65 9.02 -21.40
CA ILE A 8 0.44 9.35 -19.99
C ILE A 8 0.52 8.09 -19.10
N ARG A 9 -0.11 6.96 -19.50
CA ARG A 9 0.00 5.70 -18.74
C ARG A 9 1.44 5.22 -18.64
N LYS A 10 2.24 5.37 -19.70
CA LYS A 10 3.66 5.05 -19.70
C LYS A 10 4.43 5.94 -18.70
N LYS A 11 4.15 7.25 -18.69
CA LYS A 11 4.76 8.20 -17.74
C LYS A 11 4.40 7.84 -16.28
N VAL A 12 3.16 7.50 -16.01
CA VAL A 12 2.72 7.05 -14.67
C VAL A 12 3.45 5.78 -14.28
N GLY A 13 3.51 4.75 -15.15
CA GLY A 13 4.21 3.50 -14.87
C GLY A 13 5.70 3.69 -14.63
N THR A 14 6.37 4.54 -15.42
CA THR A 14 7.78 4.87 -15.21
C THR A 14 8.01 5.57 -13.88
N ALA A 15 7.18 6.57 -13.55
CA ALA A 15 7.27 7.27 -12.28
C ALA A 15 6.99 6.34 -11.08
N GLN A 16 6.05 5.42 -11.23
CA GLN A 16 5.74 4.39 -10.22
C GLN A 16 6.95 3.47 -9.99
N SER A 17 7.57 2.94 -11.06
CA SER A 17 8.76 2.09 -10.94
C SER A 17 9.91 2.80 -10.24
N LEU A 18 10.20 4.04 -10.61
CA LEU A 18 11.23 4.85 -9.97
C LEU A 18 10.89 5.16 -8.51
N CYS A 19 9.62 5.45 -8.21
CA CYS A 19 9.15 5.65 -6.85
C CYS A 19 9.45 4.43 -5.97
N PHE A 20 9.13 3.22 -6.42
CA PHE A 20 9.42 1.99 -5.69
C PHE A 20 10.91 1.71 -5.57
N GLU A 21 11.68 1.92 -6.63
CA GLU A 21 13.14 1.72 -6.61
C GLU A 21 13.80 2.59 -5.54
N TYR A 22 13.45 3.88 -5.48
CA TYR A 22 14.03 4.82 -4.52
C TYR A 22 13.45 4.68 -3.10
N SER A 23 12.31 4.04 -2.90
CA SER A 23 11.60 4.00 -1.61
C SER A 23 12.41 3.39 -0.47
N SER A 24 13.34 2.49 -0.75
CA SER A 24 14.15 1.78 0.23
C SER A 24 15.43 2.53 0.66
N PHE A 25 15.97 3.42 -0.18
CA PHE A 25 17.27 4.05 0.09
C PHE A 25 17.32 5.58 -0.12
N GLN A 26 16.38 6.17 -0.87
CA GLN A 26 16.36 7.62 -1.15
C GLN A 26 14.92 8.16 -1.15
N LYS A 27 14.37 8.34 0.05
CA LYS A 27 12.96 8.69 0.25
C LYS A 27 12.55 10.02 -0.39
N ASP A 28 13.43 11.02 -0.43
CA ASP A 28 13.13 12.31 -1.08
C ASP A 28 12.91 12.15 -2.59
N SER A 29 13.72 11.31 -3.24
CA SER A 29 13.53 10.98 -4.66
C SER A 29 12.24 10.18 -4.88
N ALA A 30 11.95 9.20 -4.01
CA ALA A 30 10.71 8.45 -4.06
C ALA A 30 9.49 9.37 -3.95
N LEU A 31 9.53 10.34 -3.04
CA LEU A 31 8.48 11.36 -2.88
C LEU A 31 8.32 12.22 -4.14
N ALA A 32 9.43 12.69 -4.73
CA ALA A 32 9.38 13.47 -5.96
C ALA A 32 8.71 12.68 -7.11
N TYR A 33 9.07 11.41 -7.29
CA TYR A 33 8.44 10.55 -8.29
C TYR A 33 6.97 10.26 -7.98
N ALA A 34 6.60 10.08 -6.71
CA ALA A 34 5.20 9.91 -6.31
C ALA A 34 4.34 11.15 -6.62
N ILE A 35 4.89 12.36 -6.43
CA ILE A 35 4.25 13.62 -6.83
C ILE A 35 4.08 13.69 -8.35
N HIS A 36 5.12 13.34 -9.13
CA HIS A 36 5.04 13.31 -10.59
C HIS A 36 4.00 12.29 -11.08
N MET A 37 3.98 11.10 -10.51
CA MET A 37 3.01 10.05 -10.79
C MET A 37 1.57 10.55 -10.60
N ASN A 38 1.27 11.19 -9.45
CA ASN A 38 -0.04 11.77 -9.17
C ASN A 38 -0.43 12.84 -10.20
N ARG A 39 0.49 13.73 -10.55
CA ARG A 39 0.23 14.77 -11.56
C ARG A 39 -0.11 14.15 -12.92
N PHE A 40 0.68 13.19 -13.40
CA PHE A 40 0.40 12.51 -14.66
C PHE A 40 -0.92 11.75 -14.63
N ALA A 41 -1.25 11.11 -13.49
CA ALA A 41 -2.52 10.41 -13.34
C ALA A 41 -3.72 11.39 -13.38
N GLN A 42 -3.60 12.58 -12.82
CA GLN A 42 -4.61 13.63 -12.92
C GLN A 42 -4.82 14.09 -14.37
N GLU A 43 -3.76 14.20 -15.16
CA GLU A 43 -3.81 14.59 -16.58
C GLU A 43 -4.45 13.51 -17.47
N SER A 44 -4.54 12.27 -17.00
CA SER A 44 -5.02 11.12 -17.78
C SER A 44 -6.54 11.08 -17.95
N ASN A 45 -7.31 11.74 -17.10
CA ASN A 45 -8.76 11.57 -16.92
C ASN A 45 -9.19 10.11 -16.61
N ASP A 46 -8.25 9.26 -16.21
CA ASP A 46 -8.48 7.87 -15.82
C ASP A 46 -8.62 7.80 -14.30
N LYS A 47 -9.84 7.56 -13.84
CA LYS A 47 -10.16 7.55 -12.40
C LYS A 47 -9.46 6.41 -11.65
N GLU A 48 -9.33 5.23 -12.25
CA GLU A 48 -8.66 4.10 -11.62
C GLU A 48 -7.15 4.38 -11.48
N LEU A 49 -6.53 4.87 -12.54
CA LEU A 49 -5.11 5.25 -12.53
C LEU A 49 -4.82 6.34 -11.48
N LEU A 50 -5.74 7.32 -11.34
CA LEU A 50 -5.61 8.35 -10.31
C LEU A 50 -5.71 7.78 -8.89
N ILE A 51 -6.60 6.81 -8.67
CA ILE A 51 -6.74 6.16 -7.35
C ILE A 51 -5.49 5.34 -7.04
N GLU A 52 -4.98 4.55 -8.00
CA GLU A 52 -3.72 3.80 -7.86
C GLU A 52 -2.56 4.74 -7.48
N ALA A 53 -2.38 5.82 -8.22
CA ALA A 53 -1.34 6.82 -7.95
C ALA A 53 -1.46 7.46 -6.55
N LYS A 54 -2.68 7.76 -6.11
CA LYS A 54 -2.93 8.29 -4.77
C LYS A 54 -2.62 7.28 -3.66
N LEU A 55 -2.93 6.00 -3.87
CA LEU A 55 -2.60 4.95 -2.92
C LEU A 55 -1.08 4.79 -2.78
N ASP A 56 -0.35 4.77 -3.87
CA ASP A 56 1.12 4.71 -3.84
C ASP A 56 1.72 5.94 -3.16
N TYR A 57 1.21 7.12 -3.49
CA TYR A 57 1.64 8.36 -2.84
C TYR A 57 1.41 8.33 -1.32
N SER A 58 0.25 7.82 -0.86
CA SER A 58 -0.03 7.69 0.58
C SER A 58 0.94 6.73 1.28
N ARG A 59 1.34 5.63 0.63
CA ARG A 59 2.34 4.69 1.16
C ARG A 59 3.71 5.35 1.33
N ILE A 60 4.15 6.15 0.36
CA ILE A 60 5.41 6.90 0.45
C ILE A 60 5.36 7.92 1.60
N LEU A 61 4.29 8.71 1.69
CA LEU A 61 4.10 9.65 2.78
C LEU A 61 4.18 8.95 4.15
N SER A 62 3.49 7.81 4.31
CA SER A 62 3.51 7.06 5.57
C SER A 62 4.91 6.53 5.91
N SER A 63 5.69 6.09 4.91
CA SER A 63 7.06 5.62 5.12
C SER A 63 8.03 6.71 5.60
N MET A 64 7.65 7.98 5.40
CA MET A 64 8.38 9.18 5.85
C MET A 64 7.82 9.76 7.16
N GLY A 65 6.77 9.16 7.74
CA GLY A 65 6.13 9.64 8.97
C GLY A 65 5.01 10.68 8.75
N PHE A 66 4.65 11.02 7.51
CA PHE A 66 3.54 11.93 7.18
C PHE A 66 2.19 11.21 7.23
N PHE A 67 1.87 10.68 8.42
CA PHE A 67 0.69 9.81 8.61
C PHE A 67 -0.63 10.54 8.42
N LYS A 68 -0.72 11.78 8.90
CA LYS A 68 -1.93 12.60 8.78
C LYS A 68 -2.28 12.84 7.31
N GLU A 69 -1.30 13.17 6.52
CA GLU A 69 -1.44 13.39 5.07
C GLU A 69 -1.78 12.10 4.34
N ALA A 70 -1.11 11.00 4.68
CA ALA A 70 -1.38 9.68 4.11
C ALA A 70 -2.83 9.22 4.38
N LEU A 71 -3.29 9.35 5.63
CA LEU A 71 -4.66 9.02 6.02
C LEU A 71 -5.68 9.98 5.39
N ALA A 72 -5.38 11.26 5.27
CA ALA A 72 -6.28 12.22 4.60
C ALA A 72 -6.54 11.82 3.14
N ILE A 73 -5.51 11.34 2.43
CA ILE A 73 -5.65 10.84 1.05
C ILE A 73 -6.56 9.61 1.02
N THR A 74 -6.28 8.60 1.83
CA THR A 74 -7.03 7.34 1.81
C THR A 74 -8.45 7.50 2.32
N ASN A 75 -8.69 8.31 3.37
CA ASN A 75 -10.01 8.59 3.92
C ASN A 75 -10.90 9.39 2.96
N SER A 76 -10.30 10.14 2.01
CA SER A 76 -11.07 10.82 0.96
C SER A 76 -11.67 9.86 -0.08
N MET A 77 -11.27 8.58 -0.07
CA MET A 77 -11.74 7.58 -1.05
C MET A 77 -13.04 6.92 -0.61
N GLN A 78 -14.00 6.87 -1.52
CA GLN A 78 -15.27 6.17 -1.28
C GLN A 78 -15.11 4.67 -1.56
N GLN A 79 -14.83 3.88 -0.53
CA GLN A 79 -14.56 2.43 -0.66
C GLN A 79 -15.62 1.66 -1.46
N LYS A 80 -16.90 2.07 -1.38
CA LYS A 80 -18.03 1.43 -2.10
C LYS A 80 -17.93 1.59 -3.62
N GLN A 81 -17.17 2.57 -4.10
CA GLN A 81 -17.01 2.88 -5.52
C GLN A 81 -15.72 2.32 -6.11
N LEU A 82 -14.88 1.68 -5.29
CA LEU A 82 -13.64 1.07 -5.75
C LEU A 82 -13.93 -0.26 -6.47
N SER A 83 -13.25 -0.49 -7.59
CA SER A 83 -13.22 -1.80 -8.23
C SER A 83 -12.61 -2.85 -7.27
N PRO A 84 -12.90 -4.15 -7.43
CA PRO A 84 -12.37 -5.20 -6.55
C PRO A 84 -10.84 -5.13 -6.39
N LYS A 85 -10.13 -4.87 -7.48
CA LYS A 85 -8.66 -4.67 -7.47
C LYS A 85 -8.27 -3.47 -6.60
N LEU A 86 -8.87 -2.30 -6.85
CA LEU A 86 -8.56 -1.08 -6.11
C LEU A 86 -8.94 -1.16 -4.63
N LYS A 87 -9.97 -1.93 -4.32
CA LYS A 87 -10.37 -2.20 -2.93
C LYS A 87 -9.31 -3.02 -2.19
N ALA A 88 -8.73 -4.04 -2.83
CA ALA A 88 -7.61 -4.78 -2.27
C ALA A 88 -6.37 -3.88 -2.07
N GLU A 89 -6.03 -3.06 -3.06
CA GLU A 89 -4.94 -2.08 -2.96
C GLU A 89 -5.17 -1.04 -1.86
N TYR A 90 -6.41 -0.59 -1.68
CA TYR A 90 -6.79 0.30 -0.59
C TYR A 90 -6.53 -0.35 0.77
N PHE A 91 -7.01 -1.58 0.99
CA PHE A 91 -6.78 -2.27 2.26
C PHE A 91 -5.29 -2.54 2.51
N LEU A 92 -4.54 -2.93 1.48
CA LEU A 92 -3.09 -3.07 1.58
C LEU A 92 -2.41 -1.75 1.95
N GLY A 93 -2.86 -0.63 1.36
CA GLY A 93 -2.39 0.71 1.70
C GLY A 93 -2.63 1.04 3.17
N GLN A 94 -3.82 0.76 3.69
CA GLN A 94 -4.15 0.98 5.11
C GLN A 94 -3.29 0.12 6.03
N VAL A 95 -3.13 -1.18 5.73
CA VAL A 95 -2.21 -2.06 6.48
C VAL A 95 -0.81 -1.47 6.53
N THR A 96 -0.31 -0.96 5.40
CA THR A 96 1.02 -0.37 5.30
C THR A 96 1.13 0.89 6.17
N ILE A 97 0.15 1.80 6.11
CA ILE A 97 0.15 3.05 6.88
C ILE A 97 0.17 2.74 8.38
N TYR A 98 -0.71 1.87 8.86
CA TYR A 98 -0.80 1.54 10.29
C TYR A 98 0.40 0.73 10.78
N ASN A 99 1.02 -0.12 9.95
CA ASN A 99 2.29 -0.76 10.27
C ASN A 99 3.43 0.26 10.42
N HIS A 100 3.47 1.29 9.57
CA HIS A 100 4.44 2.38 9.72
C HIS A 100 4.15 3.19 11.00
N GLN A 101 2.89 3.54 11.28
CA GLN A 101 2.53 4.22 12.53
C GLN A 101 2.93 3.41 13.76
N LYS A 102 2.70 2.09 13.75
CA LYS A 102 3.18 1.17 14.79
C LYS A 102 4.69 1.25 14.98
N ALA A 103 5.45 1.24 13.88
CA ALA A 103 6.91 1.30 13.93
C ALA A 103 7.46 2.65 14.42
N PHE A 104 6.70 3.74 14.27
CA PHE A 104 7.02 5.08 14.75
C PHE A 104 6.41 5.41 16.11
N ALA A 105 5.61 4.52 16.70
CA ALA A 105 4.97 4.75 17.99
C ALA A 105 6.00 4.93 19.10
N SER A 106 5.79 5.94 19.95
CA SER A 106 6.69 6.28 21.06
C SER A 106 6.38 5.51 22.34
N ASN A 107 5.24 4.84 22.41
CA ASN A 107 4.79 4.05 23.56
C ASN A 107 4.07 2.78 23.10
N GLU A 108 3.87 1.85 24.02
CA GLU A 108 3.28 0.54 23.76
C GLU A 108 1.79 0.64 23.43
N ASP A 109 1.05 1.54 24.07
CA ASP A 109 -0.40 1.70 23.87
C ASP A 109 -0.70 2.13 22.43
N ASP A 110 0.01 3.15 21.92
CA ASP A 110 -0.11 3.59 20.51
C ASP A 110 0.32 2.48 19.54
N SER A 111 1.35 1.72 19.88
CA SER A 111 1.82 0.58 19.09
C SER A 111 0.75 -0.49 18.97
N GLN A 112 0.10 -0.85 20.09
CA GLN A 112 -0.95 -1.86 20.13
C GLN A 112 -2.23 -1.40 19.42
N GLU A 113 -2.61 -0.13 19.58
CA GLU A 113 -3.77 0.45 18.87
C GLU A 113 -3.54 0.39 17.33
N ASN A 114 -2.39 0.80 16.86
CA ASN A 114 -2.05 0.76 15.43
C ASN A 114 -2.02 -0.68 14.90
N ASP A 115 -1.52 -1.65 15.67
CA ASP A 115 -1.53 -3.06 15.27
C ASP A 115 -2.95 -3.63 15.18
N LEU A 116 -3.82 -3.26 16.13
CA LEU A 116 -5.23 -3.64 16.10
C LEU A 116 -5.93 -3.11 14.83
N ILE A 117 -5.71 -1.84 14.50
CA ILE A 117 -6.30 -1.24 13.30
C ILE A 117 -5.73 -1.89 12.04
N ALA A 118 -4.41 -2.12 11.98
CA ALA A 118 -3.78 -2.84 10.88
C ALA A 118 -4.38 -4.25 10.71
N GLN A 119 -4.70 -4.94 11.83
CA GLN A 119 -5.30 -6.27 11.78
C GLN A 119 -6.71 -6.25 11.17
N ILE A 120 -7.55 -5.27 11.50
CA ILE A 120 -8.88 -5.10 10.89
C ILE A 120 -8.76 -4.99 9.36
N TYR A 121 -7.76 -4.25 8.86
CA TYR A 121 -7.54 -4.12 7.44
C TYR A 121 -6.91 -5.37 6.80
N ARG A 122 -6.05 -6.12 7.52
CA ARG A 122 -5.55 -7.44 7.06
C ARG A 122 -6.69 -8.43 6.89
N ASP A 123 -7.61 -8.50 7.83
CA ASP A 123 -8.79 -9.38 7.76
C ASP A 123 -9.68 -9.00 6.56
N SER A 124 -9.88 -7.71 6.34
CA SER A 124 -10.63 -7.20 5.18
C SER A 124 -9.92 -7.53 3.86
N LEU A 125 -8.59 -7.42 3.82
CA LEU A 125 -7.77 -7.73 2.66
C LEU A 125 -7.81 -9.23 2.33
N LEU A 126 -7.76 -10.11 3.34
CA LEU A 126 -7.83 -11.57 3.16
C LEU A 126 -9.17 -12.02 2.56
N GLN A 127 -10.25 -11.25 2.75
CA GLN A 127 -11.55 -11.52 2.13
C GLN A 127 -11.62 -11.09 0.66
N CYS A 128 -10.70 -10.26 0.18
CA CYS A 128 -10.65 -9.86 -1.22
C CYS A 128 -10.14 -11.00 -2.10
N LYS A 129 -10.84 -11.25 -3.23
CA LYS A 129 -10.41 -12.28 -4.21
C LYS A 129 -9.18 -11.83 -5.02
N GLU A 130 -9.08 -10.54 -5.28
CA GLU A 130 -8.08 -9.91 -6.16
C GLU A 130 -6.71 -9.69 -5.46
N VAL A 131 -6.44 -10.38 -4.37
CA VAL A 131 -5.15 -10.28 -3.67
C VAL A 131 -4.15 -11.26 -4.29
N PRO A 132 -3.00 -10.76 -4.80
CA PRO A 132 -1.94 -11.63 -5.31
C PRO A 132 -1.48 -12.65 -4.24
N SER A 133 -1.12 -13.86 -4.67
CA SER A 133 -0.76 -14.96 -3.75
C SER A 133 0.40 -14.61 -2.82
N ASN A 134 1.40 -13.89 -3.33
CA ASN A 134 2.54 -13.41 -2.55
C ASN A 134 2.11 -12.41 -1.46
N VAL A 135 1.24 -11.44 -1.80
CA VAL A 135 0.70 -10.49 -0.82
C VAL A 135 -0.14 -11.21 0.21
N ARG A 136 -1.00 -12.15 -0.23
CA ARG A 136 -1.83 -12.97 0.68
C ARG A 136 -0.98 -13.73 1.69
N ALA A 137 0.09 -14.39 1.25
CA ALA A 137 1.00 -15.10 2.15
C ALA A 137 1.68 -14.16 3.14
N PHE A 138 2.13 -12.99 2.67
CA PHE A 138 2.79 -11.97 3.51
C PHE A 138 1.89 -11.46 4.63
N ILE A 139 0.58 -11.28 4.38
CA ILE A 139 -0.35 -10.80 5.41
C ILE A 139 -0.93 -11.92 6.28
N THR A 140 -0.91 -13.17 5.82
CA THR A 140 -1.46 -14.30 6.57
C THR A 140 -0.66 -14.60 7.83
N ALA A 141 0.68 -14.60 7.77
CA ALA A 141 1.52 -14.89 8.92
C ALA A 141 1.27 -13.92 10.11
N PRO A 142 1.34 -12.58 9.93
CA PRO A 142 1.01 -11.64 11.01
C PRO A 142 -0.41 -11.81 11.56
N THR A 143 -1.39 -12.11 10.68
CA THR A 143 -2.77 -12.34 11.07
C THR A 143 -2.91 -13.57 11.97
N LEU A 144 -2.26 -14.69 11.62
CA LEU A 144 -2.28 -15.90 12.44
C LEU A 144 -1.59 -15.68 13.78
N LEU A 145 -0.46 -14.97 13.80
CA LEU A 145 0.25 -14.62 15.03
C LEU A 145 -0.62 -13.72 15.94
N PHE A 146 -1.30 -12.74 15.36
CA PHE A 146 -2.21 -11.88 16.09
C PHE A 146 -3.35 -12.67 16.77
N HIS A 147 -3.93 -13.64 16.07
CA HIS A 147 -4.95 -14.54 16.58
C HIS A 147 -4.42 -15.71 17.41
N LYS A 148 -3.11 -15.71 17.76
CA LYS A 148 -2.44 -16.75 18.54
C LYS A 148 -2.51 -18.16 17.92
N LYS A 149 -2.63 -18.25 16.61
CA LYS A 149 -2.61 -19.51 15.84
C LYS A 149 -1.18 -19.85 15.40
N TYR A 150 -0.33 -20.12 16.38
CA TYR A 150 1.12 -20.29 16.18
C TYR A 150 1.46 -21.48 15.27
N ASP A 151 0.78 -22.61 15.44
CA ASP A 151 1.03 -23.81 14.64
C ASP A 151 0.72 -23.57 13.16
N ASP A 152 -0.38 -22.87 12.86
CA ASP A 152 -0.73 -22.52 11.48
C ASP A 152 0.26 -21.53 10.88
N ALA A 153 0.80 -20.60 11.68
CA ALA A 153 1.76 -19.60 11.23
C ALA A 153 3.11 -20.22 10.84
N ILE A 154 3.57 -21.28 11.54
CA ILE A 154 4.83 -21.97 11.28
C ILE A 154 4.81 -22.70 9.92
N HIS A 155 3.65 -23.14 9.47
CA HIS A 155 3.50 -23.87 8.20
C HIS A 155 3.42 -22.97 6.95
N ILE A 156 3.51 -21.64 7.12
CA ILE A 156 3.57 -20.72 5.97
C ILE A 156 4.93 -20.83 5.29
N PRO A 157 4.98 -21.11 3.97
CA PRO A 157 6.24 -21.30 3.26
C PRO A 157 7.19 -20.10 3.39
N VAL A 158 8.42 -20.33 3.83
CA VAL A 158 9.48 -19.32 4.03
C VAL A 158 9.87 -18.61 2.72
N SER A 159 9.55 -19.19 1.56
CA SER A 159 9.77 -18.58 0.24
C SER A 159 9.15 -17.20 0.07
N TYR A 160 8.22 -16.82 0.94
CA TYR A 160 7.58 -15.51 0.94
C TYR A 160 8.26 -14.48 1.85
N THR A 161 9.23 -14.89 2.68
CA THR A 161 9.97 -13.96 3.56
C THR A 161 11.05 -13.16 2.81
N HIS A 162 11.42 -13.58 1.61
CA HIS A 162 12.32 -12.86 0.70
C HIS A 162 11.53 -12.18 -0.42
N LEU A 163 10.47 -11.47 -0.07
CA LEU A 163 9.91 -10.48 -0.98
C LEU A 163 10.90 -9.32 -1.08
N THR A 164 11.96 -9.54 -1.85
CA THR A 164 12.56 -8.47 -2.61
C THR A 164 11.43 -7.87 -3.43
N LEU A 165 11.16 -6.58 -3.24
CA LEU A 165 10.35 -5.79 -4.14
C LEU A 165 10.73 -6.18 -5.58
N PRO A 166 9.79 -6.27 -6.50
CA PRO A 166 10.12 -6.62 -7.87
C PRO A 166 11.23 -5.68 -8.35
N THR A 167 12.38 -6.30 -8.65
CA THR A 167 13.49 -5.65 -9.34
C THR A 167 13.06 -5.17 -10.71
#